data_82968a4de94ca270dc446aa32495bf8c
#
_entry.id   82968a4de94ca270dc446aa32495bf8c
#
_cell.length_a   1.000
_cell.length_b   1.000
_cell.length_c   1.000
_cell.angle_alpha   90.00
_cell.angle_beta   90.00
_cell.angle_gamma   90.00
#
_symmetry.space_group_name_H-M   'P 1'
#
loop_
_entity.id
_entity.type
_entity.pdbx_description
1 polymer ?
#
loop_
_entity_poly.entity_id
_entity_poly.type
_entity_poly.pdbx_seq_one_letter_code
_entity_poly.pdbx_strand_id
1 'polypeptide(L)'
;MSNKKVLVKYTNKDFDSIKKNLEEHARLYYPDTYKDFSENSFGSYILDTVSYVGDMLSFYLDYQVNESFLETAIEYENVRKLARNSGYMFTGRPAAFGMATFYIMVPAAQSGLGPDRALLPILKTGSEVKSSSGTSFVLTEDVDFGNPRNEVIAARFDSSTGKPYRYAVRAQGQVKSTVLYRKTIDVGDFTRFLKVRAGSSAIAEIKSVIDSEGHEYYQVDHLAQDVVYINTTNPTTGDGEPLQIIKPKIVPRRFMMIQDETGTYLQFGYGSDDESRTTEIADPSQIALKMRGKPYITVYAFDPSMLLDSNTLGVSPENTTLTILYYQNETESVNVAQGNLTEVSISSFTFPRADGVRDALQAQVKSSLEVSNDTAIVASTAPPTSEEIRYRTYAAKAAQMRSVTRNDYEAFIYMMPKGFGEIKRASVINDPSSSNRRLSVYLISQNSSGHLVTTNATVKHNVKTWLNKNKMLNDNIDIYDAKIVNIGFDYEIIVHPTKDKIEVLNSVNKRLQQEFSNKMYIGEPFYMTNVFNVINKVDGVVDTTKVTPYIKQGNSYASAAVSIEQMKSMDGTYLQAPRNVVFEIKYFNSDIKGTAV
;
A
#
# COMPACT_ATOMS: atom_id res chain seq x y z
N MET A 1 -27.77 -0.40 63.17
CA MET A 1 -26.62 0.11 62.42
C MET A 1 -27.15 0.91 61.25
N SER A 2 -26.97 2.23 61.26
CA SER A 2 -27.44 3.11 60.17
C SER A 2 -26.67 2.80 58.89
N ASN A 3 -27.35 2.42 57.81
CA ASN A 3 -26.77 2.24 56.48
C ASN A 3 -26.27 3.59 55.99
N LYS A 4 -25.05 3.92 56.28
CA LYS A 4 -24.38 5.09 55.72
C LYS A 4 -24.03 4.78 54.26
N LYS A 5 -24.82 5.32 53.32
CA LYS A 5 -24.53 5.23 51.90
C LYS A 5 -23.41 6.20 51.58
N VAL A 6 -22.24 5.68 51.23
CA VAL A 6 -21.16 6.49 50.62
C VAL A 6 -21.48 6.69 49.15
N LEU A 7 -21.57 7.93 48.75
CA LEU A 7 -21.66 8.31 47.33
C LEU A 7 -20.30 8.07 46.65
N VAL A 8 -20.17 6.97 45.92
CA VAL A 8 -19.00 6.70 45.10
C VAL A 8 -18.98 7.69 43.92
N LYS A 9 -17.96 8.53 43.88
CA LYS A 9 -17.74 9.47 42.75
C LYS A 9 -16.91 8.77 41.67
N TYR A 10 -17.56 8.38 40.58
CA TYR A 10 -16.90 7.65 39.47
C TYR A 10 -15.95 8.51 38.62
N THR A 11 -15.90 9.82 38.86
CA THR A 11 -15.07 10.77 38.07
C THR A 11 -13.69 11.04 38.69
N ASN A 12 -13.46 10.60 39.94
CA ASN A 12 -12.21 10.84 40.65
C ASN A 12 -11.22 9.71 40.32
N LYS A 13 -10.27 10.00 39.44
CA LYS A 13 -9.31 9.00 38.91
C LYS A 13 -7.85 9.34 39.23
N ASP A 14 -7.57 10.56 39.64
CA ASP A 14 -6.25 11.04 39.98
C ASP A 14 -5.85 10.69 41.42
N PHE A 15 -4.54 10.64 41.68
CA PHE A 15 -3.96 10.27 42.96
C PHE A 15 -4.60 11.03 44.14
N ASP A 16 -4.68 12.35 44.05
CA ASP A 16 -5.18 13.21 45.14
C ASP A 16 -6.66 12.93 45.45
N SER A 17 -7.47 12.73 44.41
CA SER A 17 -8.89 12.42 44.56
C SER A 17 -9.12 11.03 45.15
N ILE A 18 -8.31 10.05 44.77
CA ILE A 18 -8.37 8.68 45.30
C ILE A 18 -7.96 8.68 46.78
N LYS A 19 -6.84 9.37 47.09
CA LYS A 19 -6.37 9.52 48.48
C LYS A 19 -7.42 10.15 49.37
N LYS A 20 -8.00 11.26 48.94
CA LYS A 20 -9.06 11.95 49.67
C LYS A 20 -10.29 11.06 49.89
N ASN A 21 -10.72 10.31 48.88
CA ASN A 21 -11.81 9.35 49.06
C ASN A 21 -11.49 8.24 50.06
N LEU A 22 -10.26 7.74 50.04
CA LEU A 22 -9.79 6.72 50.99
C LEU A 22 -9.74 7.28 52.41
N GLU A 23 -9.27 8.51 52.61
CA GLU A 23 -9.29 9.19 53.92
C GLU A 23 -10.73 9.39 54.42
N GLU A 24 -11.64 9.88 53.56
CA GLU A 24 -13.05 10.03 53.92
C GLU A 24 -13.69 8.68 54.26
N HIS A 25 -13.37 7.64 53.53
CA HIS A 25 -13.81 6.27 53.85
C HIS A 25 -13.27 5.78 55.20
N ALA A 26 -11.97 5.98 55.46
CA ALA A 26 -11.34 5.60 56.74
C ALA A 26 -11.98 6.34 57.93
N ARG A 27 -12.21 7.64 57.80
CA ARG A 27 -12.89 8.46 58.83
C ARG A 27 -14.32 8.02 59.10
N LEU A 28 -15.04 7.55 58.06
CA LEU A 28 -16.42 7.18 58.14
C LEU A 28 -16.63 5.76 58.77
N TYR A 29 -15.82 4.80 58.39
CA TYR A 29 -16.00 3.40 58.75
C TYR A 29 -15.09 2.92 59.90
N TYR A 30 -13.92 3.61 60.11
CA TYR A 30 -12.92 3.25 61.11
C TYR A 30 -12.55 4.40 62.05
N PRO A 31 -13.54 5.17 62.59
CA PRO A 31 -13.29 6.40 63.36
C PRO A 31 -12.54 6.13 64.68
N ASP A 32 -12.70 4.93 65.24
CA ASP A 32 -12.09 4.56 66.52
C ASP A 32 -10.74 3.88 66.36
N THR A 33 -10.47 3.26 65.19
CA THR A 33 -9.29 2.45 64.94
C THR A 33 -8.18 3.24 64.25
N TYR A 34 -8.54 4.19 63.36
CA TYR A 34 -7.62 5.00 62.58
C TYR A 34 -7.87 6.49 62.81
N LYS A 35 -6.97 7.14 63.57
CA LYS A 35 -7.12 8.55 63.96
C LYS A 35 -5.97 9.45 63.47
N ASP A 36 -4.84 8.88 63.05
CA ASP A 36 -3.67 9.62 62.63
C ASP A 36 -3.62 9.73 61.10
N PHE A 37 -4.00 10.89 60.57
CA PHE A 37 -3.96 11.25 59.16
C PHE A 37 -2.78 12.19 58.83
N SER A 38 -1.77 12.24 59.69
CA SER A 38 -0.57 13.03 59.41
C SER A 38 0.23 12.40 58.24
N GLU A 39 0.88 13.22 57.45
CA GLU A 39 1.64 12.77 56.28
C GLU A 39 2.77 11.79 56.61
N ASN A 40 3.29 11.83 57.83
CA ASN A 40 4.37 10.97 58.29
C ASN A 40 3.90 9.69 59.00
N SER A 41 2.59 9.42 59.01
CA SER A 41 2.06 8.20 59.67
C SER A 41 2.17 7.00 58.74
N PHE A 42 2.35 5.79 59.35
CA PHE A 42 2.35 4.53 58.59
C PHE A 42 1.03 4.31 57.84
N GLY A 43 -0.10 4.76 58.39
CA GLY A 43 -1.39 4.69 57.74
C GLY A 43 -1.46 5.57 56.53
N SER A 44 -0.88 6.80 56.57
CA SER A 44 -0.79 7.67 55.38
C SER A 44 0.06 7.03 54.28
N TYR A 45 1.20 6.40 54.64
CA TYR A 45 2.01 5.66 53.68
C TYR A 45 1.24 4.54 52.95
N ILE A 46 0.39 3.78 53.67
CA ILE A 46 -0.47 2.76 53.03
C ILE A 46 -1.50 3.40 52.14
N LEU A 47 -2.16 4.48 52.55
CA LEU A 47 -3.14 5.21 51.75
C LEU A 47 -2.50 5.78 50.47
N ASP A 48 -1.28 6.30 50.58
CA ASP A 48 -0.52 6.81 49.42
C ASP A 48 -0.18 5.70 48.44
N THR A 49 0.27 4.55 48.94
CA THR A 49 0.58 3.38 48.10
C THR A 49 -0.64 2.87 47.39
N VAL A 50 -1.78 2.74 48.08
CA VAL A 50 -3.04 2.31 47.48
C VAL A 50 -3.56 3.35 46.45
N SER A 51 -3.44 4.65 46.76
CA SER A 51 -3.82 5.73 45.86
C SER A 51 -2.96 5.73 44.59
N TYR A 52 -1.65 5.51 44.72
CA TYR A 52 -0.74 5.38 43.58
C TYR A 52 -1.09 4.17 42.68
N VAL A 53 -1.37 3.01 43.31
CA VAL A 53 -1.82 1.83 42.55
C VAL A 53 -3.15 2.12 41.87
N GLY A 54 -4.09 2.80 42.54
CA GLY A 54 -5.38 3.19 41.99
C GLY A 54 -5.25 4.14 40.80
N ASP A 55 -4.37 5.13 40.88
CA ASP A 55 -4.06 6.07 39.80
C ASP A 55 -3.44 5.35 38.58
N MET A 56 -2.44 4.47 38.82
CA MET A 56 -1.86 3.65 37.75
C MET A 56 -2.90 2.74 37.09
N LEU A 57 -3.75 2.08 37.85
CA LEU A 57 -4.81 1.23 37.29
C LEU A 57 -5.82 2.05 36.48
N SER A 58 -6.17 3.23 36.95
CA SER A 58 -7.05 4.16 36.24
C SER A 58 -6.45 4.60 34.90
N PHE A 59 -5.15 4.94 34.91
CA PHE A 59 -4.41 5.27 33.70
C PHE A 59 -4.42 4.10 32.68
N TYR A 60 -4.12 2.87 33.14
CA TYR A 60 -4.13 1.70 32.26
C TYR A 60 -5.53 1.40 31.70
N LEU A 61 -6.57 1.58 32.50
CA LEU A 61 -7.96 1.41 32.03
C LEU A 61 -8.31 2.44 30.97
N ASP A 62 -8.00 3.72 31.19
CA ASP A 62 -8.26 4.78 30.21
C ASP A 62 -7.44 4.57 28.94
N TYR A 63 -6.16 4.18 29.07
CA TYR A 63 -5.32 3.83 27.94
C TYR A 63 -5.93 2.67 27.14
N GLN A 64 -6.31 1.58 27.80
CA GLN A 64 -6.91 0.41 27.14
C GLN A 64 -8.24 0.74 26.44
N VAL A 65 -9.07 1.59 27.06
CA VAL A 65 -10.32 2.06 26.45
C VAL A 65 -10.00 2.91 25.20
N ASN A 66 -9.06 3.84 25.28
CA ASN A 66 -8.66 4.66 24.14
C ASN A 66 -8.10 3.83 22.99
N GLU A 67 -7.31 2.79 23.29
CA GLU A 67 -6.77 1.86 22.29
C GLU A 67 -7.85 0.99 21.62
N SER A 68 -9.07 0.96 22.15
CA SER A 68 -10.19 0.19 21.57
C SER A 68 -10.95 0.94 20.48
N PHE A 69 -10.71 2.24 20.30
CA PHE A 69 -11.40 3.06 19.30
C PHE A 69 -10.41 3.58 18.24
N LEU A 70 -10.82 3.50 16.97
CA LEU A 70 -9.99 3.96 15.85
C LEU A 70 -9.58 5.43 15.95
N GLU A 71 -10.44 6.28 16.53
CA GLU A 71 -10.19 7.72 16.68
C GLU A 71 -9.10 8.04 17.69
N THR A 72 -9.05 7.29 18.78
CA THR A 72 -8.20 7.59 19.95
C THR A 72 -7.00 6.67 20.11
N ALA A 73 -6.97 5.51 19.42
CA ALA A 73 -5.87 4.56 19.49
C ALA A 73 -4.54 5.22 19.06
N ILE A 74 -3.49 5.11 19.86
CA ILE A 74 -2.17 5.70 19.61
C ILE A 74 -1.25 4.67 18.95
N GLU A 75 -1.33 3.42 19.38
CA GLU A 75 -0.49 2.33 18.88
C GLU A 75 -0.81 1.99 17.43
N TYR A 76 0.19 2.08 16.55
CA TYR A 76 0.05 1.84 15.12
C TYR A 76 -0.60 0.50 14.77
N GLU A 77 -0.20 -0.58 15.47
CA GLU A 77 -0.76 -1.92 15.25
C GLU A 77 -2.23 -2.03 15.66
N ASN A 78 -2.65 -1.33 16.70
CA ASN A 78 -4.05 -1.30 17.11
C ASN A 78 -4.89 -0.52 16.10
N VAL A 79 -4.39 0.62 15.60
CA VAL A 79 -5.02 1.37 14.51
C VAL A 79 -5.20 0.48 13.26
N ARG A 80 -4.18 -0.30 12.88
CA ARG A 80 -4.27 -1.27 11.76
C ARG A 80 -5.33 -2.34 11.99
N LYS A 81 -5.38 -2.93 13.20
CA LYS A 81 -6.37 -3.97 13.54
C LYS A 81 -7.79 -3.42 13.47
N LEU A 82 -8.00 -2.22 14.03
CA LEU A 82 -9.30 -1.54 14.02
C LEU A 82 -9.72 -1.13 12.60
N ALA A 83 -8.78 -0.68 11.78
CA ALA A 83 -9.01 -0.37 10.37
C ALA A 83 -9.45 -1.62 9.59
N ARG A 84 -8.79 -2.75 9.80
CA ARG A 84 -9.16 -4.03 9.19
C ARG A 84 -10.56 -4.49 9.63
N ASN A 85 -10.90 -4.36 10.90
CA ASN A 85 -12.24 -4.68 11.40
C ASN A 85 -13.33 -3.79 10.77
N SER A 86 -12.95 -2.58 10.34
CA SER A 86 -13.83 -1.64 9.62
C SER A 86 -13.84 -1.86 8.10
N GLY A 87 -13.15 -2.89 7.58
CA GLY A 87 -13.13 -3.25 6.15
C GLY A 87 -11.98 -2.62 5.34
N TYR A 88 -11.10 -1.82 5.96
CA TYR A 88 -9.91 -1.30 5.28
C TYR A 88 -8.76 -2.29 5.38
N MET A 89 -8.44 -2.95 4.25
CA MET A 89 -7.33 -3.89 4.17
C MET A 89 -6.02 -3.15 3.87
N PHE A 90 -5.11 -3.20 4.82
CA PHE A 90 -3.74 -2.77 4.64
C PHE A 90 -2.86 -4.00 4.43
N THR A 91 -2.31 -4.16 3.24
CA THR A 91 -1.37 -5.23 2.89
C THR A 91 0.03 -4.65 2.77
N GLY A 92 1.01 -5.31 3.35
CA GLY A 92 2.46 -5.09 3.41
C GLY A 92 3.16 -4.09 2.48
N ARG A 93 4.43 -4.35 2.19
CA ARG A 93 5.24 -3.48 1.31
C ARG A 93 4.84 -3.69 -0.15
N PRO A 94 4.48 -2.63 -0.89
CA PRO A 94 4.11 -2.76 -2.30
C PRO A 94 5.31 -3.16 -3.17
N ALA A 95 5.03 -3.89 -4.25
CA ALA A 95 5.99 -4.06 -5.33
C ALA A 95 6.04 -2.79 -6.20
N ALA A 96 7.23 -2.42 -6.68
CA ALA A 96 7.34 -1.42 -7.72
C ALA A 96 7.08 -2.06 -9.09
N PHE A 97 6.30 -1.38 -9.92
CA PHE A 97 6.01 -1.80 -11.29
C PHE A 97 6.60 -0.82 -12.28
N GLY A 98 7.08 -1.33 -13.40
CA GLY A 98 7.59 -0.49 -14.47
C GLY A 98 7.63 -1.21 -15.80
N MET A 99 7.94 -0.45 -16.85
CA MET A 99 8.23 -1.00 -18.18
C MET A 99 9.75 -1.10 -18.35
N ALA A 100 10.21 -2.30 -18.65
CA ALA A 100 11.58 -2.54 -19.09
C ALA A 100 11.61 -2.65 -20.62
N THR A 101 12.62 -2.11 -21.22
CA THR A 101 12.90 -2.20 -22.65
C THR A 101 14.02 -3.19 -22.87
N PHE A 102 13.72 -4.24 -23.62
CA PHE A 102 14.64 -5.31 -23.94
C PHE A 102 15.15 -5.16 -25.37
N TYR A 103 16.43 -5.38 -25.58
CA TYR A 103 17.09 -5.34 -26.88
C TYR A 103 17.75 -6.68 -27.16
N ILE A 104 17.57 -7.20 -28.38
CA ILE A 104 18.26 -8.41 -28.86
C ILE A 104 18.87 -8.13 -30.24
N MET A 105 19.97 -8.79 -30.54
CA MET A 105 20.56 -8.78 -31.88
C MET A 105 20.26 -10.08 -32.61
N VAL A 106 19.54 -9.97 -33.72
CA VAL A 106 19.12 -11.11 -34.54
C VAL A 106 19.83 -11.06 -35.90
N PRO A 107 20.34 -12.19 -36.43
CA PRO A 107 20.90 -12.27 -37.78
C PRO A 107 19.90 -11.81 -38.85
N ALA A 108 20.39 -11.29 -39.95
CA ALA A 108 19.60 -10.98 -41.13
C ALA A 108 18.98 -12.23 -41.75
N ALA A 109 17.76 -12.12 -42.29
CA ALA A 109 17.16 -13.16 -43.10
C ALA A 109 18.02 -13.47 -44.34
N GLN A 110 17.93 -14.69 -44.88
CA GLN A 110 18.64 -15.09 -46.10
C GLN A 110 18.35 -14.16 -47.31
N SER A 111 17.18 -13.55 -47.33
CA SER A 111 16.77 -12.52 -48.30
C SER A 111 17.53 -11.19 -48.14
N GLY A 112 18.25 -10.98 -47.03
CA GLY A 112 18.90 -9.73 -46.67
C GLY A 112 17.95 -8.59 -46.24
N LEU A 113 16.66 -8.83 -46.20
CA LEU A 113 15.61 -7.87 -45.82
C LEU A 113 15.05 -8.20 -44.46
N GLY A 114 15.43 -7.43 -43.43
CA GLY A 114 14.96 -7.59 -42.05
C GLY A 114 15.62 -8.74 -41.26
N PRO A 115 15.26 -8.92 -39.99
CA PRO A 115 15.74 -9.99 -39.14
C PRO A 115 15.18 -11.34 -39.56
N ASP A 116 15.91 -12.44 -39.29
CA ASP A 116 15.43 -13.79 -39.49
C ASP A 116 14.29 -14.10 -38.51
N ARG A 117 13.07 -14.24 -39.05
CA ARG A 117 11.86 -14.45 -38.25
C ARG A 117 11.87 -15.78 -37.46
N ALA A 118 12.60 -16.78 -37.93
CA ALA A 118 12.76 -18.05 -37.25
C ALA A 118 13.58 -17.91 -35.94
N LEU A 119 14.44 -16.90 -35.85
CA LEU A 119 15.30 -16.63 -34.72
C LEU A 119 14.76 -15.54 -33.77
N LEU A 120 13.53 -15.06 -33.97
CA LEU A 120 12.89 -14.11 -33.05
C LEU A 120 12.26 -14.88 -31.88
N PRO A 121 12.80 -14.71 -30.65
CA PRO A 121 12.35 -15.45 -29.48
C PRO A 121 11.16 -14.78 -28.81
N ILE A 122 10.55 -15.53 -27.88
CA ILE A 122 9.70 -15.00 -26.82
C ILE A 122 10.49 -15.11 -25.51
N LEU A 123 10.73 -13.97 -24.85
CA LEU A 123 11.25 -13.92 -23.48
C LEU A 123 10.10 -14.22 -22.52
N LYS A 124 10.25 -15.27 -21.75
CA LYS A 124 9.17 -15.79 -20.89
C LYS A 124 9.03 -15.00 -19.58
N THR A 125 7.80 -14.93 -19.12
CA THR A 125 7.47 -14.46 -17.76
C THR A 125 8.30 -15.20 -16.72
N GLY A 126 8.70 -14.50 -15.64
CA GLY A 126 9.61 -15.06 -14.63
C GLY A 126 11.09 -14.85 -14.94
N SER A 127 11.46 -14.25 -16.09
CA SER A 127 12.83 -13.78 -16.33
C SER A 127 13.18 -12.65 -15.35
N GLU A 128 14.42 -12.66 -14.82
CA GLU A 128 14.88 -11.72 -13.80
C GLU A 128 15.89 -10.74 -14.36
N VAL A 129 15.71 -9.47 -14.01
CA VAL A 129 16.61 -8.37 -14.36
C VAL A 129 16.97 -7.59 -13.09
N LYS A 130 18.16 -6.98 -13.06
CA LYS A 130 18.65 -6.23 -11.90
C LYS A 130 18.99 -4.80 -12.28
N SER A 131 18.78 -3.92 -11.30
CA SER A 131 19.26 -2.55 -11.37
C SER A 131 20.73 -2.46 -10.97
N SER A 132 21.39 -1.36 -11.34
CA SER A 132 22.75 -1.02 -10.88
C SER A 132 22.88 -0.92 -9.36
N SER A 133 21.78 -0.70 -8.64
CA SER A 133 21.70 -0.70 -7.17
C SER A 133 21.46 -2.09 -6.55
N GLY A 134 21.37 -3.15 -7.36
CA GLY A 134 21.14 -4.53 -6.90
C GLY A 134 19.67 -4.91 -6.67
N THR A 135 18.72 -4.03 -6.99
CA THR A 135 17.29 -4.36 -6.87
C THR A 135 16.87 -5.30 -8.00
N SER A 136 16.31 -6.46 -7.65
CA SER A 136 15.83 -7.46 -8.60
C SER A 136 14.41 -7.16 -9.07
N PHE A 137 14.15 -7.40 -10.36
CA PHE A 137 12.84 -7.28 -10.99
C PHE A 137 12.52 -8.54 -11.77
N VAL A 138 11.26 -8.95 -11.74
CA VAL A 138 10.77 -10.13 -12.45
C VAL A 138 9.81 -9.70 -13.56
N LEU A 139 9.99 -10.25 -14.75
CA LEU A 139 9.10 -10.05 -15.89
C LEU A 139 7.72 -10.68 -15.61
N THR A 140 6.64 -9.89 -15.74
CA THR A 140 5.27 -10.32 -15.41
C THR A 140 4.50 -10.88 -16.59
N GLU A 141 4.95 -10.60 -17.81
CA GLU A 141 4.31 -11.02 -19.07
C GLU A 141 5.34 -11.54 -20.06
N ASP A 142 4.90 -12.35 -21.02
CA ASP A 142 5.76 -12.82 -22.10
C ASP A 142 6.06 -11.68 -23.10
N VAL A 143 7.32 -11.48 -23.45
CA VAL A 143 7.74 -10.48 -24.44
C VAL A 143 8.06 -11.15 -25.77
N ASP A 144 7.16 -11.00 -26.76
CA ASP A 144 7.36 -11.54 -28.12
C ASP A 144 8.15 -10.55 -28.97
N PHE A 145 9.41 -10.84 -29.27
CA PHE A 145 10.23 -10.05 -30.18
C PHE A 145 9.77 -10.17 -31.64
N GLY A 146 8.96 -11.15 -31.98
CA GLY A 146 8.36 -11.29 -33.32
C GLY A 146 7.11 -10.45 -33.57
N ASN A 147 6.69 -9.64 -32.62
CA ASN A 147 5.55 -8.75 -32.77
C ASN A 147 5.82 -7.68 -33.84
N PRO A 148 4.97 -7.51 -34.88
CA PRO A 148 5.17 -6.50 -35.93
C PRO A 148 5.23 -5.04 -35.45
N ARG A 149 4.77 -4.77 -34.23
CA ARG A 149 4.82 -3.43 -33.62
C ARG A 149 6.16 -3.08 -33.01
N ASN A 150 7.05 -4.06 -32.88
CA ASN A 150 8.40 -3.85 -32.33
C ASN A 150 9.24 -3.02 -33.30
N GLU A 151 10.06 -2.15 -32.73
CA GLU A 151 11.03 -1.36 -33.50
C GLU A 151 12.22 -2.26 -33.91
N VAL A 152 12.54 -2.24 -35.20
CA VAL A 152 13.61 -3.04 -35.80
C VAL A 152 14.58 -2.09 -36.52
N ILE A 153 15.85 -2.09 -36.10
CA ILE A 153 16.89 -1.22 -36.65
C ILE A 153 18.06 -2.07 -37.15
N ALA A 154 18.61 -1.75 -38.31
CA ALA A 154 19.83 -2.37 -38.81
C ALA A 154 21.04 -1.95 -37.92
N ALA A 155 21.64 -2.90 -37.19
CA ALA A 155 22.63 -2.61 -36.17
C ALA A 155 24.07 -2.83 -36.63
N ARG A 156 24.33 -3.82 -37.50
CA ARG A 156 25.67 -4.12 -38.01
C ARG A 156 25.64 -4.35 -39.51
N PHE A 157 26.63 -3.75 -40.20
CA PHE A 157 26.76 -3.80 -41.64
C PHE A 157 28.05 -4.53 -42.02
N ASP A 158 27.99 -5.29 -43.08
CA ASP A 158 29.19 -5.89 -43.70
C ASP A 158 29.95 -4.78 -44.42
N SER A 159 31.22 -4.63 -44.05
CA SER A 159 32.12 -3.60 -44.61
C SER A 159 32.39 -3.76 -46.12
N SER A 160 32.24 -4.96 -46.67
CA SER A 160 32.50 -5.26 -48.08
C SER A 160 31.26 -5.06 -48.97
N THR A 161 30.04 -5.38 -48.46
CA THR A 161 28.81 -5.35 -49.24
C THR A 161 27.89 -4.20 -48.89
N GLY A 162 28.13 -3.51 -47.76
CA GLY A 162 27.25 -2.47 -47.21
C GLY A 162 25.87 -2.97 -46.76
N LYS A 163 25.65 -4.31 -46.78
CA LYS A 163 24.38 -4.90 -46.37
C LYS A 163 24.34 -5.15 -44.86
N PRO A 164 23.22 -4.93 -44.21
CA PRO A 164 23.05 -5.27 -42.80
C PRO A 164 23.06 -6.80 -42.61
N TYR A 165 23.90 -7.31 -41.71
CA TYR A 165 23.96 -8.72 -41.37
C TYR A 165 23.38 -9.01 -39.98
N ARG A 166 23.12 -7.98 -39.15
CA ARG A 166 22.38 -8.08 -37.88
C ARG A 166 21.42 -6.92 -37.70
N TYR A 167 20.28 -7.23 -37.12
CA TYR A 167 19.25 -6.27 -36.75
C TYR A 167 19.08 -6.26 -35.24
N ALA A 168 18.97 -5.07 -34.64
CA ALA A 168 18.53 -4.87 -33.27
C ALA A 168 17.00 -4.81 -33.22
N VAL A 169 16.40 -5.61 -32.39
CA VAL A 169 14.96 -5.61 -32.15
C VAL A 169 14.71 -5.15 -30.72
N ARG A 170 13.87 -4.13 -30.60
CA ARG A 170 13.45 -3.53 -29.33
C ARG A 170 12.05 -3.99 -28.98
N ALA A 171 11.85 -4.54 -27.78
CA ALA A 171 10.55 -4.91 -27.26
C ALA A 171 10.41 -4.45 -25.81
N GLN A 172 9.19 -4.14 -25.39
CA GLN A 172 8.90 -3.69 -24.03
C GLN A 172 8.13 -4.77 -23.28
N GLY A 173 8.38 -4.87 -21.97
CA GLY A 173 7.66 -5.78 -21.09
C GLY A 173 7.52 -5.20 -19.69
N GLN A 174 6.45 -5.57 -19.02
CA GLN A 174 6.17 -5.15 -17.66
C GLN A 174 7.01 -5.95 -16.67
N VAL A 175 7.67 -5.24 -15.75
CA VAL A 175 8.47 -5.84 -14.67
C VAL A 175 7.98 -5.39 -13.31
N LYS A 176 8.12 -6.26 -12.28
CA LYS A 176 7.85 -5.94 -10.87
C LYS A 176 9.05 -6.25 -9.99
N SER A 177 9.26 -5.44 -8.95
CA SER A 177 10.39 -5.51 -8.03
C SER A 177 10.20 -6.59 -6.96
N THR A 178 10.16 -7.86 -7.38
CA THR A 178 9.99 -8.96 -6.43
C THR A 178 10.78 -10.16 -6.90
N VAL A 179 11.27 -10.95 -5.95
CA VAL A 179 11.87 -12.25 -6.21
C VAL A 179 10.94 -13.35 -5.75
N LEU A 180 10.91 -14.44 -6.49
CA LEU A 180 10.11 -15.61 -6.15
C LEU A 180 10.84 -16.48 -5.14
N TYR A 181 10.23 -16.68 -3.98
CA TYR A 181 10.73 -17.56 -2.94
C TYR A 181 9.83 -18.79 -2.78
N ARG A 182 10.45 -19.88 -2.37
CA ARG A 182 9.77 -21.12 -1.98
C ARG A 182 10.07 -21.41 -0.52
N LYS A 183 9.03 -21.72 0.26
CA LYS A 183 9.14 -22.19 1.63
C LYS A 183 8.27 -23.42 1.84
N THR A 184 8.80 -24.40 2.55
CA THR A 184 8.07 -25.57 2.99
C THR A 184 7.82 -25.49 4.49
N ILE A 185 6.63 -25.87 4.94
CA ILE A 185 6.23 -25.83 6.34
C ILE A 185 5.47 -27.12 6.65
N ASP A 186 5.93 -27.85 7.65
CA ASP A 186 5.26 -29.05 8.11
C ASP A 186 4.12 -28.65 9.05
N VAL A 187 2.93 -29.15 8.76
CA VAL A 187 1.72 -28.96 9.55
C VAL A 187 1.43 -30.28 10.26
N GLY A 188 1.33 -30.23 11.57
CA GLY A 188 0.99 -31.38 12.41
C GLY A 188 -0.53 -31.63 12.46
N ASP A 189 -1.00 -32.04 13.64
CA ASP A 189 -2.39 -32.39 13.91
C ASP A 189 -3.35 -31.22 13.60
N PHE A 190 -4.60 -31.57 13.33
CA PHE A 190 -5.66 -30.62 13.03
C PHE A 190 -5.81 -29.51 14.07
N THR A 191 -5.77 -28.29 13.61
CA THR A 191 -6.01 -27.10 14.44
C THR A 191 -6.99 -26.16 13.74
N ARG A 192 -8.08 -25.81 14.41
CA ARG A 192 -9.08 -24.85 13.91
C ARG A 192 -8.49 -23.48 13.77
N PHE A 193 -8.76 -22.79 12.66
CA PHE A 193 -8.20 -21.48 12.34
C PHE A 193 -6.67 -21.45 12.42
N LEU A 194 -6.03 -22.51 11.94
CA LEU A 194 -4.57 -22.63 11.92
C LEU A 194 -3.92 -21.37 11.34
N LYS A 195 -2.98 -20.81 12.07
CA LYS A 195 -2.19 -19.65 11.65
C LYS A 195 -0.74 -20.06 11.46
N VAL A 196 -0.25 -20.04 10.22
CA VAL A 196 1.09 -20.47 9.83
C VAL A 196 1.91 -19.27 9.37
N ARG A 197 3.15 -19.13 9.86
CA ARG A 197 4.04 -18.05 9.46
C ARG A 197 4.71 -18.35 8.12
N ALA A 198 4.26 -17.66 7.05
CA ALA A 198 4.84 -17.78 5.73
C ALA A 198 6.24 -17.15 5.64
N GLY A 199 6.45 -15.96 6.21
CA GLY A 199 7.73 -15.27 6.14
C GLY A 199 7.76 -13.92 6.86
N SER A 200 8.61 -13.02 6.38
CA SER A 200 8.74 -11.65 6.88
C SER A 200 7.56 -10.77 6.46
N SER A 201 7.48 -9.57 7.02
CA SER A 201 6.51 -8.55 6.59
C SER A 201 6.79 -7.96 5.20
N ALA A 202 7.91 -8.34 4.57
CA ALA A 202 8.30 -7.90 3.23
C ALA A 202 7.65 -8.71 2.08
N ILE A 203 6.85 -9.73 2.40
CA ILE A 203 6.10 -10.49 1.38
C ILE A 203 5.07 -9.57 0.72
N ALA A 204 5.17 -9.42 -0.60
CA ALA A 204 4.26 -8.60 -1.39
C ALA A 204 3.00 -9.36 -1.81
N GLU A 205 3.15 -10.65 -2.18
CA GLU A 205 2.08 -11.47 -2.73
C GLU A 205 2.36 -12.96 -2.53
N ILE A 206 1.33 -13.74 -2.24
CA ILE A 206 1.40 -15.20 -2.24
C ILE A 206 1.01 -15.69 -3.64
N LYS A 207 1.89 -16.43 -4.30
CA LYS A 207 1.63 -16.99 -5.63
C LYS A 207 0.80 -18.27 -5.58
N SER A 208 1.19 -19.22 -4.72
CA SER A 208 0.47 -20.46 -4.52
C SER A 208 0.80 -21.10 -3.18
N VAL A 209 -0.15 -21.84 -2.64
CA VAL A 209 0.01 -22.68 -1.46
C VAL A 209 -0.52 -24.07 -1.82
N ILE A 210 0.35 -25.07 -1.79
CA ILE A 210 0.04 -26.45 -2.21
C ILE A 210 0.48 -27.39 -1.10
N ASP A 211 -0.35 -28.36 -0.76
CA ASP A 211 -0.01 -29.39 0.21
C ASP A 211 0.76 -30.56 -0.43
N SER A 212 1.20 -31.53 0.39
CA SER A 212 1.92 -32.72 -0.09
C SER A 212 1.05 -33.68 -0.93
N GLU A 213 -0.27 -33.54 -0.86
CA GLU A 213 -1.23 -34.31 -1.65
C GLU A 213 -1.55 -33.66 -3.00
N GLY A 214 -1.04 -32.45 -3.24
CA GLY A 214 -1.25 -31.68 -4.46
C GLY A 214 -2.49 -30.81 -4.44
N HIS A 215 -3.15 -30.64 -3.30
CA HIS A 215 -4.28 -29.75 -3.18
C HIS A 215 -3.81 -28.29 -3.08
N GLU A 216 -4.43 -27.42 -3.85
CA GLU A 216 -4.15 -25.99 -3.87
C GLU A 216 -5.11 -25.22 -2.95
N TYR A 217 -4.55 -24.34 -2.11
CA TYR A 217 -5.27 -23.42 -1.25
C TYR A 217 -5.30 -22.03 -1.88
N TYR A 218 -6.49 -21.45 -1.95
CA TYR A 218 -6.72 -20.16 -2.61
C TYR A 218 -6.78 -19.02 -1.62
N GLN A 219 -6.13 -17.90 -1.97
CA GLN A 219 -6.21 -16.69 -1.18
C GLN A 219 -7.58 -16.04 -1.35
N VAL A 220 -8.20 -15.67 -0.23
CA VAL A 220 -9.49 -14.97 -0.14
C VAL A 220 -9.37 -13.73 0.75
N ASP A 221 -10.27 -12.78 0.56
CA ASP A 221 -10.31 -11.57 1.39
C ASP A 221 -10.82 -11.87 2.80
N HIS A 222 -11.77 -12.78 2.92
CA HIS A 222 -12.31 -13.29 4.19
C HIS A 222 -12.67 -14.76 4.07
N LEU A 223 -12.54 -15.52 5.17
CA LEU A 223 -12.74 -16.97 5.16
C LEU A 223 -14.16 -17.43 4.80
N ALA A 224 -15.16 -16.56 4.87
CA ALA A 224 -16.53 -16.87 4.43
C ALA A 224 -16.70 -16.78 2.89
N GLN A 225 -15.71 -16.30 2.15
CA GLN A 225 -15.73 -16.25 0.69
C GLN A 225 -15.43 -17.64 0.13
N ASP A 226 -16.41 -18.26 -0.49
CA ASP A 226 -16.33 -19.63 -1.03
C ASP A 226 -16.05 -19.69 -2.53
N VAL A 227 -16.16 -18.56 -3.24
CA VAL A 227 -15.97 -18.45 -4.69
C VAL A 227 -14.82 -17.51 -5.03
N VAL A 228 -13.91 -17.99 -5.86
CA VAL A 228 -12.83 -17.19 -6.47
C VAL A 228 -12.98 -17.21 -8.00
N TYR A 229 -12.73 -16.09 -8.64
CA TYR A 229 -12.76 -16.00 -10.10
C TYR A 229 -11.36 -16.29 -10.66
N ILE A 230 -11.25 -17.34 -11.48
CA ILE A 230 -10.00 -17.73 -12.13
C ILE A 230 -10.07 -17.49 -13.64
N ASN A 231 -8.95 -17.08 -14.22
CA ASN A 231 -8.81 -16.95 -15.65
C ASN A 231 -8.49 -18.33 -16.25
N THR A 232 -9.29 -18.77 -17.20
CA THR A 232 -9.08 -20.01 -17.94
C THR A 232 -8.91 -19.70 -19.42
N THR A 233 -7.99 -20.39 -20.09
CA THR A 233 -7.84 -20.26 -21.56
C THR A 233 -9.14 -20.64 -22.24
N ASN A 234 -9.57 -19.82 -23.20
CA ASN A 234 -10.75 -20.13 -24.00
C ASN A 234 -10.42 -21.28 -24.97
N PRO A 235 -11.08 -22.45 -24.89
CA PRO A 235 -10.83 -23.56 -25.81
C PRO A 235 -11.43 -23.31 -27.20
N THR A 236 -12.39 -22.39 -27.33
CA THR A 236 -13.04 -22.03 -28.60
C THR A 236 -12.50 -20.69 -29.09
N THR A 237 -11.29 -20.70 -29.66
CA THR A 237 -10.72 -19.51 -30.29
C THR A 237 -11.21 -19.37 -31.73
N GLY A 238 -12.34 -18.68 -31.92
CA GLY A 238 -12.74 -18.10 -33.21
C GLY A 238 -12.16 -16.71 -33.41
N ASP A 239 -12.06 -16.24 -34.66
CA ASP A 239 -11.65 -14.85 -34.93
C ASP A 239 -12.54 -13.84 -34.19
N GLY A 240 -11.92 -13.09 -33.26
CA GLY A 240 -12.60 -12.07 -32.46
C GLY A 240 -13.05 -12.49 -31.06
N GLU A 241 -12.84 -13.74 -30.63
CA GLU A 241 -13.14 -14.17 -29.27
C GLU A 241 -11.98 -13.93 -28.29
N PRO A 242 -12.28 -13.61 -27.01
CA PRO A 242 -11.22 -13.37 -26.02
C PRO A 242 -10.46 -14.66 -25.72
N LEU A 243 -9.14 -14.55 -25.59
CA LEU A 243 -8.24 -15.69 -25.27
C LEU A 243 -8.46 -16.26 -23.86
N GLN A 244 -9.07 -15.52 -22.96
CA GLN A 244 -9.29 -15.92 -21.57
C GLN A 244 -10.74 -15.70 -21.16
N ILE A 245 -11.29 -16.68 -20.45
CA ILE A 245 -12.63 -16.66 -19.86
C ILE A 245 -12.48 -16.65 -18.34
N ILE A 246 -13.23 -15.79 -17.68
CA ILE A 246 -13.33 -15.77 -16.22
C ILE A 246 -14.35 -16.81 -15.78
N LYS A 247 -13.93 -17.79 -14.98
CA LYS A 247 -14.82 -18.81 -14.40
C LYS A 247 -14.87 -18.69 -12.90
N PRO A 248 -16.08 -18.74 -12.29
CA PRO A 248 -16.19 -18.90 -10.85
C PRO A 248 -15.76 -20.31 -10.45
N LYS A 249 -14.89 -20.40 -9.45
CA LYS A 249 -14.44 -21.66 -8.84
C LYS A 249 -14.80 -21.65 -7.37
N ILE A 250 -15.51 -22.67 -6.92
CA ILE A 250 -15.76 -22.90 -5.49
C ILE A 250 -14.47 -23.45 -4.88
N VAL A 251 -14.02 -22.83 -3.79
CA VAL A 251 -12.74 -23.12 -3.14
C VAL A 251 -12.96 -23.50 -1.67
N PRO A 252 -13.13 -24.81 -1.37
CA PRO A 252 -13.23 -25.28 0.01
C PRO A 252 -11.90 -25.06 0.76
N ARG A 253 -10.76 -25.25 0.09
CA ARG A 253 -9.42 -25.01 0.63
C ARG A 253 -9.01 -23.57 0.35
N ARG A 254 -9.01 -22.74 1.39
CA ARG A 254 -8.73 -21.31 1.27
C ARG A 254 -8.01 -20.78 2.49
N PHE A 255 -7.30 -19.68 2.32
CA PHE A 255 -6.61 -18.98 3.39
C PHE A 255 -6.74 -17.48 3.24
N MET A 256 -6.61 -16.78 4.35
CA MET A 256 -6.50 -15.33 4.42
C MET A 256 -5.07 -14.94 4.78
N MET A 257 -4.48 -13.99 4.04
CA MET A 257 -3.17 -13.45 4.36
C MET A 257 -3.29 -12.37 5.43
N ILE A 258 -2.54 -12.53 6.52
CA ILE A 258 -2.45 -11.55 7.60
C ILE A 258 -1.00 -11.11 7.71
N GLN A 259 -0.77 -9.81 7.68
CA GLN A 259 0.54 -9.23 7.90
C GLN A 259 0.55 -8.40 9.18
N ASP A 260 1.58 -8.56 9.99
CA ASP A 260 1.88 -7.74 11.14
C ASP A 260 3.38 -7.38 11.17
N GLU A 261 3.85 -6.68 12.19
CA GLU A 261 5.27 -6.31 12.31
C GLU A 261 6.19 -7.53 12.42
N THR A 262 5.68 -8.63 12.96
CA THR A 262 6.44 -9.87 13.19
C THR A 262 6.58 -10.73 11.93
N GLY A 263 5.69 -10.54 10.94
CA GLY A 263 5.74 -11.26 9.67
C GLY A 263 4.42 -11.39 8.94
N THR A 264 4.44 -12.25 7.92
CA THR A 264 3.26 -12.62 7.13
C THR A 264 2.79 -14.01 7.54
N TYR A 265 1.50 -14.10 7.82
CA TYR A 265 0.83 -15.32 8.26
C TYR A 265 -0.27 -15.71 7.29
N LEU A 266 -0.45 -17.01 7.11
CA LEU A 266 -1.60 -17.60 6.43
C LEU A 266 -2.55 -18.14 7.50
N GLN A 267 -3.77 -17.65 7.51
CA GLN A 267 -4.83 -18.14 8.39
C GLN A 267 -5.80 -18.98 7.58
N PHE A 268 -5.91 -20.24 7.95
CA PHE A 268 -6.81 -21.21 7.33
C PHE A 268 -8.17 -21.24 8.03
N GLY A 269 -9.06 -22.10 7.54
CA GLY A 269 -10.42 -22.20 8.00
C GLY A 269 -10.62 -23.01 9.28
N TYR A 270 -11.85 -23.43 9.47
CA TYR A 270 -12.33 -24.14 10.66
C TYR A 270 -12.50 -25.64 10.43
N GLY A 271 -12.85 -26.04 9.20
CA GLY A 271 -13.23 -27.41 8.88
C GLY A 271 -12.06 -28.37 8.71
N SER A 272 -12.27 -29.66 8.94
CA SER A 272 -11.35 -30.74 8.59
C SER A 272 -11.71 -31.37 7.26
N ASP A 273 -10.76 -32.06 6.63
CA ASP A 273 -11.03 -32.80 5.38
C ASP A 273 -12.02 -33.95 5.58
N ASP A 274 -12.03 -34.59 6.76
CA ASP A 274 -12.96 -35.67 7.08
C ASP A 274 -14.40 -35.19 7.22
N GLU A 275 -14.62 -34.02 7.82
CA GLU A 275 -15.92 -33.37 7.89
C GLU A 275 -16.40 -32.92 6.50
N SER A 276 -15.50 -32.49 5.62
CA SER A 276 -15.83 -32.08 4.25
C SER A 276 -16.32 -33.25 3.41
N ARG A 277 -15.78 -34.45 3.61
CA ARG A 277 -16.21 -35.65 2.88
C ARG A 277 -17.61 -36.16 3.26
N THR A 278 -18.05 -35.89 4.49
CA THR A 278 -19.40 -36.25 4.95
C THR A 278 -20.50 -35.33 4.40
N THR A 279 -20.15 -34.12 3.98
CA THR A 279 -21.10 -33.12 3.44
C THR A 279 -21.23 -33.18 1.91
N GLU A 280 -20.55 -34.09 1.23
CA GLU A 280 -20.61 -34.27 -0.25
C GLU A 280 -21.94 -34.87 -0.76
N ILE A 281 -22.89 -35.19 0.11
CA ILE A 281 -24.27 -35.45 -0.34
C ILE A 281 -24.83 -34.09 -0.80
N ALA A 282 -24.72 -33.87 -2.10
CA ALA A 282 -25.25 -32.65 -2.73
C ALA A 282 -26.70 -32.47 -2.31
N ASP A 283 -27.00 -31.38 -1.59
CA ASP A 283 -28.37 -31.00 -1.28
C ASP A 283 -29.12 -30.79 -2.62
N PRO A 284 -30.10 -31.64 -2.96
CA PRO A 284 -30.80 -31.56 -4.24
C PRO A 284 -31.44 -30.20 -4.47
N SER A 285 -31.80 -29.46 -3.41
CA SER A 285 -32.36 -28.12 -3.48
C SER A 285 -31.36 -27.09 -4.01
N GLN A 286 -30.10 -27.18 -3.62
CA GLN A 286 -29.02 -26.28 -4.10
C GLN A 286 -28.66 -26.54 -5.56
N ILE A 287 -28.65 -27.80 -5.99
CA ILE A 287 -28.39 -28.17 -7.38
C ILE A 287 -29.53 -27.74 -8.29
N ALA A 288 -30.79 -27.98 -7.89
CA ALA A 288 -31.97 -27.58 -8.66
C ALA A 288 -32.10 -26.06 -8.82
N LEU A 289 -31.70 -25.30 -7.82
CA LEU A 289 -31.69 -23.83 -7.86
C LEU A 289 -30.59 -23.28 -8.79
N LYS A 290 -29.40 -23.87 -8.79
CA LYS A 290 -28.28 -23.48 -9.68
C LYS A 290 -28.55 -23.82 -11.15
N MET A 291 -29.23 -24.90 -11.45
CA MET A 291 -29.57 -25.32 -12.83
C MET A 291 -30.60 -24.42 -13.51
N ARG A 292 -31.40 -23.66 -12.80
CA ARG A 292 -32.43 -22.77 -13.38
C ARG A 292 -31.95 -21.38 -13.81
N GLY A 293 -30.67 -21.09 -13.71
CA GLY A 293 -30.06 -19.83 -14.19
C GLY A 293 -30.60 -18.55 -13.55
N LYS A 294 -31.36 -18.66 -12.46
CA LYS A 294 -31.82 -17.48 -11.71
C LYS A 294 -30.73 -17.08 -10.72
N PRO A 295 -30.30 -15.83 -10.70
CA PRO A 295 -29.46 -15.31 -9.62
C PRO A 295 -30.33 -15.27 -8.36
N TYR A 296 -30.42 -16.41 -7.66
CA TYR A 296 -30.96 -16.37 -6.32
C TYR A 296 -29.93 -15.71 -5.43
N ILE A 297 -30.18 -14.46 -5.10
CA ILE A 297 -29.73 -13.92 -3.83
C ILE A 297 -30.52 -14.72 -2.82
N THR A 298 -29.97 -15.85 -2.39
CA THR A 298 -30.47 -16.54 -1.22
C THR A 298 -30.31 -15.57 -0.08
N VAL A 299 -31.43 -15.04 0.39
CA VAL A 299 -31.55 -14.42 1.69
C VAL A 299 -31.43 -15.57 2.69
N TYR A 300 -30.26 -16.22 2.76
CA TYR A 300 -29.92 -16.96 3.96
C TYR A 300 -29.71 -15.88 5.00
N ALA A 301 -30.60 -15.85 5.98
CA ALA A 301 -30.29 -15.19 7.22
C ALA A 301 -28.94 -15.75 7.66
N PHE A 302 -27.93 -14.91 7.70
CA PHE A 302 -26.59 -15.26 8.19
C PHE A 302 -26.78 -15.67 9.66
N ASP A 303 -26.82 -16.96 9.89
CA ASP A 303 -26.81 -17.52 11.24
C ASP A 303 -25.35 -17.86 11.57
N PRO A 304 -24.72 -17.11 12.48
CA PRO A 304 -23.32 -17.37 12.87
C PRO A 304 -23.11 -18.78 13.45
N SER A 305 -24.14 -19.41 14.02
CA SER A 305 -24.02 -20.77 14.56
C SER A 305 -23.91 -21.82 13.46
N MET A 306 -24.56 -21.61 12.33
CA MET A 306 -24.43 -22.51 11.16
C MET A 306 -23.05 -22.44 10.49
N LEU A 307 -22.31 -21.35 10.68
CA LEU A 307 -20.93 -21.22 10.24
C LEU A 307 -19.97 -22.13 11.04
N LEU A 308 -20.32 -22.42 12.28
CA LEU A 308 -19.53 -23.27 13.17
C LEU A 308 -19.78 -24.76 12.91
N ASP A 309 -20.96 -25.11 12.41
CA ASP A 309 -21.37 -26.49 12.16
C ASP A 309 -21.14 -26.95 10.70
N SER A 310 -20.70 -26.04 9.84
CA SER A 310 -20.41 -26.34 8.43
C SER A 310 -19.02 -25.84 8.02
N ASN A 311 -18.40 -26.49 7.04
CA ASN A 311 -17.10 -26.07 6.46
C ASN A 311 -17.17 -24.74 5.68
N THR A 312 -18.14 -23.89 6.00
CA THR A 312 -18.38 -22.61 5.32
C THR A 312 -17.25 -21.62 5.45
N LEU A 313 -16.36 -21.77 6.44
CA LEU A 313 -15.14 -20.97 6.60
C LEU A 313 -13.89 -21.57 5.98
N GLY A 314 -14.02 -22.70 5.28
CA GLY A 314 -12.93 -23.42 4.61
C GLY A 314 -12.22 -24.44 5.49
N VAL A 315 -11.44 -25.28 4.84
CA VAL A 315 -10.72 -26.41 5.45
C VAL A 315 -9.35 -25.97 5.95
N SER A 316 -8.96 -26.43 7.14
CA SER A 316 -7.62 -26.26 7.69
C SER A 316 -6.73 -27.44 7.27
N PRO A 317 -5.49 -27.22 6.82
CA PRO A 317 -4.56 -28.32 6.52
C PRO A 317 -4.19 -29.06 7.80
N GLU A 318 -4.01 -30.38 7.69
CA GLU A 318 -3.60 -31.27 8.78
C GLU A 318 -2.66 -32.36 8.27
N ASN A 319 -1.70 -32.77 9.09
CA ASN A 319 -0.75 -33.85 8.80
C ASN A 319 -0.12 -33.79 7.39
N THR A 320 0.23 -32.59 6.93
CA THR A 320 0.74 -32.35 5.58
C THR A 320 1.89 -31.34 5.57
N THR A 321 2.68 -31.35 4.50
CA THR A 321 3.72 -30.34 4.26
C THR A 321 3.21 -29.31 3.25
N LEU A 322 3.05 -28.07 3.67
CA LEU A 322 2.67 -26.95 2.79
C LEU A 322 3.88 -26.41 2.05
N THR A 323 3.80 -26.37 0.73
CA THR A 323 4.74 -25.65 -0.13
C THR A 323 4.15 -24.29 -0.48
N ILE A 324 4.77 -23.22 -0.01
CA ILE A 324 4.34 -21.84 -0.22
C ILE A 324 5.29 -21.18 -1.21
N LEU A 325 4.76 -20.73 -2.34
CA LEU A 325 5.46 -19.87 -3.30
C LEU A 325 4.98 -18.44 -3.10
N TYR A 326 5.91 -17.52 -2.90
CA TYR A 326 5.57 -16.12 -2.66
C TYR A 326 6.58 -15.17 -3.27
N TYR A 327 6.13 -13.96 -3.57
CA TYR A 327 6.96 -12.87 -4.03
C TYR A 327 7.31 -11.95 -2.86
N GLN A 328 8.60 -11.64 -2.71
CA GLN A 328 9.11 -10.77 -1.66
C GLN A 328 10.03 -9.72 -2.24
N ASN A 329 9.98 -8.50 -1.69
CA ASN A 329 10.96 -7.45 -1.96
C ASN A 329 12.25 -7.72 -1.18
N GLU A 330 13.40 -7.71 -1.84
CA GLU A 330 14.71 -7.90 -1.18
C GLU A 330 15.17 -6.65 -0.44
N THR A 331 14.83 -5.47 -0.96
CA THR A 331 15.26 -4.18 -0.42
C THR A 331 14.09 -3.35 0.07
N GLU A 332 14.37 -2.41 0.97
CA GLU A 332 13.36 -1.46 1.45
C GLU A 332 12.98 -0.43 0.38
N SER A 333 13.94 -0.02 -0.43
CA SER A 333 13.74 0.90 -1.55
C SER A 333 13.82 0.13 -2.86
N VAL A 334 12.67 -0.02 -3.50
CA VAL A 334 12.51 -0.74 -4.77
C VAL A 334 12.34 0.18 -5.97
N ASN A 335 12.55 1.48 -5.78
CA ASN A 335 12.46 2.46 -6.85
C ASN A 335 13.78 2.55 -7.62
N VAL A 336 13.71 2.64 -8.94
CA VAL A 336 14.88 2.68 -9.84
C VAL A 336 14.77 3.88 -10.77
N ALA A 337 15.84 4.69 -10.86
CA ALA A 337 15.90 5.82 -11.78
C ALA A 337 15.95 5.34 -13.24
N GLN A 338 15.61 6.23 -14.16
CA GLN A 338 15.72 5.99 -15.60
C GLN A 338 17.15 5.54 -16.00
N GLY A 339 17.27 4.52 -16.84
CA GLY A 339 18.52 3.98 -17.35
C GLY A 339 19.32 3.12 -16.37
N ASN A 340 18.81 2.88 -15.15
CA ASN A 340 19.55 2.12 -14.12
C ASN A 340 19.19 0.63 -14.08
N LEU A 341 18.29 0.15 -14.91
CA LEU A 341 18.02 -1.28 -15.09
C LEU A 341 18.99 -1.83 -16.15
N THR A 342 20.06 -2.52 -15.75
CA THR A 342 21.21 -2.77 -16.63
C THR A 342 21.62 -4.22 -16.75
N GLU A 343 21.21 -5.10 -15.83
CA GLU A 343 21.68 -6.48 -15.79
C GLU A 343 20.52 -7.47 -16.00
N VAL A 344 20.78 -8.52 -16.78
CA VAL A 344 19.88 -9.67 -16.93
C VAL A 344 20.45 -10.83 -16.11
N SER A 345 19.77 -11.21 -15.03
CA SER A 345 20.21 -12.28 -14.12
C SER A 345 19.76 -13.65 -14.60
N ILE A 346 18.48 -13.80 -14.93
CA ILE A 346 17.89 -15.04 -15.40
C ILE A 346 17.02 -14.74 -16.60
N SER A 347 17.26 -15.44 -17.70
CA SER A 347 16.45 -15.30 -18.91
C SER A 347 15.97 -16.67 -19.41
N SER A 348 14.66 -16.80 -19.60
CA SER A 348 14.03 -17.97 -20.19
C SER A 348 13.47 -17.62 -21.58
N PHE A 349 13.92 -18.33 -22.61
CA PHE A 349 13.51 -18.07 -23.99
C PHE A 349 12.84 -19.28 -24.62
N THR A 350 11.83 -19.01 -25.44
CA THR A 350 11.27 -19.98 -26.39
C THR A 350 11.38 -19.42 -27.81
N PHE A 351 11.66 -20.30 -28.79
CA PHE A 351 11.73 -19.97 -30.21
C PHE A 351 10.61 -20.67 -30.97
N PRO A 352 9.39 -20.16 -30.95
CA PRO A 352 8.22 -20.84 -31.48
C PRO A 352 8.21 -20.96 -33.02
N ARG A 353 9.06 -20.16 -33.70
CA ARG A 353 9.13 -20.07 -35.17
C ARG A 353 10.40 -20.71 -35.74
N ALA A 354 11.17 -21.44 -34.90
CA ALA A 354 12.41 -22.06 -35.35
C ALA A 354 12.17 -23.25 -36.26
N ASP A 355 12.65 -23.17 -37.49
CA ASP A 355 12.68 -24.28 -38.45
C ASP A 355 13.99 -25.05 -38.29
N GLY A 356 13.94 -26.17 -37.57
CA GLY A 356 15.10 -27.02 -37.34
C GLY A 356 16.04 -26.59 -36.23
N VAL A 357 17.14 -27.33 -36.04
CA VAL A 357 18.12 -27.10 -34.96
C VAL A 357 19.11 -26.01 -35.37
N ARG A 358 19.00 -24.82 -34.81
CA ARG A 358 19.93 -23.69 -35.01
C ARG A 358 20.50 -23.22 -33.67
N ASP A 359 20.92 -24.15 -32.83
CA ASP A 359 21.30 -23.90 -31.42
C ASP A 359 22.40 -22.84 -31.27
N ALA A 360 23.39 -22.83 -32.16
CA ALA A 360 24.48 -21.84 -32.12
C ALA A 360 23.97 -20.41 -32.39
N LEU A 361 23.06 -20.23 -33.34
CA LEU A 361 22.46 -18.92 -33.64
C LEU A 361 21.48 -18.49 -32.54
N GLN A 362 20.71 -19.42 -32.00
CA GLN A 362 19.84 -19.15 -30.86
C GLN A 362 20.63 -18.75 -29.61
N ALA A 363 21.78 -19.42 -29.36
CA ALA A 363 22.68 -19.05 -28.26
C ALA A 363 23.24 -17.63 -28.44
N GLN A 364 23.63 -17.25 -29.68
CA GLN A 364 24.08 -15.88 -29.98
C GLN A 364 22.96 -14.84 -29.75
N VAL A 365 21.72 -15.14 -30.12
CA VAL A 365 20.58 -14.25 -29.86
C VAL A 365 20.33 -14.11 -28.35
N LYS A 366 20.33 -15.23 -27.61
CA LYS A 366 20.17 -15.21 -26.14
C LYS A 366 21.26 -14.39 -25.45
N SER A 367 22.52 -14.53 -25.84
CA SER A 367 23.64 -13.81 -25.25
C SER A 367 23.67 -12.31 -25.59
N SER A 368 22.89 -11.87 -26.57
CA SER A 368 22.79 -10.46 -26.96
C SER A 368 21.67 -9.71 -26.22
N LEU A 369 20.99 -10.33 -25.28
CA LEU A 369 19.93 -9.68 -24.53
C LEU A 369 20.48 -8.58 -23.64
N GLU A 370 20.01 -7.37 -23.86
CA GLU A 370 20.27 -6.19 -23.04
C GLU A 370 18.95 -5.65 -22.52
N VAL A 371 18.98 -4.99 -21.38
CA VAL A 371 17.81 -4.38 -20.74
C VAL A 371 18.09 -2.94 -20.33
N SER A 372 17.09 -2.09 -20.43
CA SER A 372 17.10 -0.73 -19.92
C SER A 372 15.69 -0.33 -19.49
N ASN A 373 15.56 0.72 -18.69
CA ASN A 373 14.27 1.35 -18.41
C ASN A 373 14.23 2.78 -18.94
N ASP A 374 13.33 3.05 -19.86
CA ASP A 374 13.15 4.36 -20.48
C ASP A 374 12.53 5.39 -19.53
N THR A 375 11.82 4.93 -18.52
CA THR A 375 11.20 5.75 -17.47
C THR A 375 11.60 5.23 -16.09
N ALA A 376 11.62 6.11 -15.10
CA ALA A 376 11.87 5.69 -13.72
C ALA A 376 10.79 4.69 -13.26
N ILE A 377 11.22 3.64 -12.57
CA ILE A 377 10.32 2.68 -11.93
C ILE A 377 10.05 3.18 -10.51
N VAL A 378 8.84 3.65 -10.29
CA VAL A 378 8.45 4.30 -9.04
C VAL A 378 7.08 3.78 -8.64
N ALA A 379 6.98 3.11 -7.51
CA ALA A 379 5.70 2.70 -6.94
C ALA A 379 5.80 2.24 -5.48
N SER A 380 7.00 2.28 -4.89
CA SER A 380 7.16 2.01 -3.46
C SER A 380 6.96 3.30 -2.69
N THR A 381 5.95 3.35 -1.85
CA THR A 381 5.70 4.47 -0.94
C THR A 381 5.98 4.05 0.49
N ALA A 382 6.29 5.02 1.34
CA ALA A 382 6.39 4.77 2.77
C ALA A 382 5.04 4.27 3.31
N PRO A 383 5.02 3.39 4.34
CA PRO A 383 3.79 2.96 4.96
C PRO A 383 2.93 4.18 5.37
N PRO A 384 1.60 4.10 5.28
CA PRO A 384 0.74 5.19 5.68
C PRO A 384 0.86 5.44 7.18
N THR A 385 0.76 6.70 7.59
CA THR A 385 0.73 7.08 9.00
C THR A 385 -0.58 6.65 9.66
N SER A 386 -0.63 6.64 11.01
CA SER A 386 -1.87 6.32 11.74
C SER A 386 -3.02 7.23 11.33
N GLU A 387 -2.76 8.52 11.08
CA GLU A 387 -3.76 9.48 10.60
C GLU A 387 -4.25 9.18 9.18
N GLU A 388 -3.34 8.83 8.28
CA GLU A 388 -3.71 8.41 6.93
C GLU A 388 -4.56 7.13 6.95
N ILE A 389 -4.23 6.16 7.83
CA ILE A 389 -5.03 4.94 7.99
C ILE A 389 -6.44 5.29 8.49
N ARG A 390 -6.57 6.15 9.50
CA ARG A 390 -7.88 6.60 10.01
C ARG A 390 -8.73 7.21 8.89
N TYR A 391 -8.18 8.22 8.20
CA TYR A 391 -8.87 8.88 7.09
C TYR A 391 -9.32 7.89 6.01
N ARG A 392 -8.41 7.02 5.56
CA ARG A 392 -8.69 6.01 4.53
C ARG A 392 -9.73 4.99 4.99
N THR A 393 -9.73 4.63 6.28
CA THR A 393 -10.70 3.69 6.84
C THR A 393 -12.11 4.26 6.83
N TYR A 394 -12.28 5.51 7.23
CA TYR A 394 -13.59 6.17 7.17
C TYR A 394 -14.11 6.29 5.73
N ALA A 395 -13.24 6.69 4.81
CA ALA A 395 -13.57 6.79 3.41
C ALA A 395 -13.94 5.42 2.80
N ALA A 396 -13.18 4.37 3.10
CA ALA A 396 -13.47 3.01 2.64
C ALA A 396 -14.80 2.47 3.17
N LYS A 397 -15.09 2.69 4.47
CA LYS A 397 -16.37 2.30 5.08
C LYS A 397 -17.55 3.04 4.45
N ALA A 398 -17.41 4.33 4.17
CA ALA A 398 -18.45 5.13 3.52
C ALA A 398 -18.73 4.68 2.08
N ALA A 399 -17.69 4.28 1.34
CA ALA A 399 -17.79 3.85 -0.06
C ALA A 399 -18.55 2.52 -0.26
N GLN A 400 -18.62 1.64 0.74
CA GLN A 400 -19.37 0.36 0.70
C GLN A 400 -19.10 -0.47 -0.58
N MET A 401 -17.85 -0.57 -1.02
CA MET A 401 -17.41 -1.28 -2.23
C MET A 401 -18.05 -0.78 -3.54
N ARG A 402 -18.44 0.50 -3.61
CA ARG A 402 -18.96 1.15 -4.82
C ARG A 402 -18.46 2.58 -4.94
N SER A 403 -18.18 3.04 -6.17
CA SER A 403 -17.70 4.39 -6.43
C SER A 403 -18.85 5.25 -6.99
N VAL A 404 -19.42 6.10 -6.16
CA VAL A 404 -20.53 7.02 -6.52
C VAL A 404 -20.10 8.47 -6.39
N THR A 405 -19.46 8.81 -5.27
CA THR A 405 -18.96 10.15 -4.99
C THR A 405 -17.47 10.26 -5.33
N ARG A 406 -16.94 11.48 -5.41
CA ARG A 406 -15.49 11.72 -5.60
C ARG A 406 -14.65 11.05 -4.52
N ASN A 407 -15.08 11.16 -3.28
CA ASN A 407 -14.40 10.55 -2.14
C ASN A 407 -14.38 9.02 -2.22
N ASP A 408 -15.44 8.40 -2.77
CA ASP A 408 -15.47 6.95 -2.97
C ASP A 408 -14.41 6.52 -3.99
N TYR A 409 -14.27 7.26 -5.11
CA TYR A 409 -13.23 6.99 -6.10
C TYR A 409 -11.82 7.13 -5.49
N GLU A 410 -11.57 8.16 -4.68
CA GLU A 410 -10.31 8.33 -3.96
C GLU A 410 -10.05 7.18 -2.97
N ALA A 411 -11.08 6.77 -2.20
CA ALA A 411 -11.00 5.63 -1.30
C ALA A 411 -10.63 4.34 -2.04
N PHE A 412 -11.27 4.08 -3.19
CA PHE A 412 -10.97 2.90 -4.01
C PHE A 412 -9.55 2.89 -4.57
N ILE A 413 -8.99 4.04 -4.94
CA ILE A 413 -7.59 4.13 -5.38
C ILE A 413 -6.66 3.66 -4.25
N TYR A 414 -6.91 4.08 -3.01
CA TYR A 414 -6.11 3.67 -1.85
C TYR A 414 -6.38 2.23 -1.40
N MET A 415 -7.49 1.62 -1.80
CA MET A 415 -7.83 0.21 -1.54
C MET A 415 -7.29 -0.74 -2.62
N MET A 416 -6.70 -0.23 -3.70
CA MET A 416 -6.10 -1.07 -4.73
C MET A 416 -5.08 -2.03 -4.11
N PRO A 417 -5.14 -3.35 -4.44
CA PRO A 417 -4.16 -4.30 -3.92
C PRO A 417 -2.74 -3.86 -4.26
N LYS A 418 -1.87 -3.85 -3.28
CA LYS A 418 -0.50 -3.33 -3.38
C LYS A 418 0.37 -4.07 -4.38
N GLY A 419 -0.01 -5.30 -4.72
CA GLY A 419 0.60 -6.05 -5.81
C GLY A 419 0.52 -5.35 -7.18
N PHE A 420 -0.33 -4.34 -7.34
CA PHE A 420 -0.50 -3.56 -8.59
C PHE A 420 0.13 -2.16 -8.53
N GLY A 421 0.79 -1.82 -7.44
CA GLY A 421 1.39 -0.52 -7.18
C GLY A 421 0.66 0.26 -6.09
N GLU A 422 1.29 1.30 -5.57
CA GLU A 422 0.72 2.15 -4.54
C GLU A 422 0.76 3.62 -4.96
N ILE A 423 -0.29 4.34 -4.62
CA ILE A 423 -0.42 5.78 -4.87
C ILE A 423 -0.27 6.53 -3.54
N LYS A 424 0.61 7.53 -3.50
CA LYS A 424 0.79 8.34 -2.29
C LYS A 424 -0.37 9.31 -2.10
N ARG A 425 -0.77 10.02 -3.17
CA ARG A 425 -1.91 10.96 -3.16
C ARG A 425 -2.74 10.80 -4.42
N ALA A 426 -4.04 10.90 -4.27
CA ALA A 426 -5.01 10.89 -5.35
C ALA A 426 -6.04 12.01 -5.14
N SER A 427 -6.53 12.58 -6.21
CA SER A 427 -7.66 13.51 -6.19
C SER A 427 -8.53 13.30 -7.42
N VAL A 428 -9.84 13.33 -7.24
CA VAL A 428 -10.82 13.12 -8.28
C VAL A 428 -11.63 14.39 -8.52
N ILE A 429 -11.65 14.85 -9.75
CA ILE A 429 -12.35 16.07 -10.15
C ILE A 429 -13.36 15.73 -11.23
N ASN A 430 -14.57 16.21 -11.07
CA ASN A 430 -15.56 16.20 -12.16
C ASN A 430 -15.23 17.34 -13.11
N ASP A 431 -15.13 17.05 -14.41
CA ASP A 431 -14.94 18.07 -15.43
C ASP A 431 -16.30 18.71 -15.78
N PRO A 432 -16.59 19.93 -15.32
CA PRO A 432 -17.87 20.58 -15.57
C PRO A 432 -18.05 21.00 -17.04
N SER A 433 -16.96 21.06 -17.81
CA SER A 433 -17.00 21.42 -19.25
C SER A 433 -17.38 20.25 -20.16
N SER A 434 -17.36 19.02 -19.63
CA SER A 434 -17.69 17.82 -20.38
C SER A 434 -19.17 17.47 -20.25
N SER A 435 -19.86 17.35 -21.36
CA SER A 435 -21.25 16.85 -21.41
C SER A 435 -21.37 15.38 -21.02
N ASN A 436 -20.27 14.63 -21.11
CA ASN A 436 -20.17 13.22 -20.73
C ASN A 436 -19.55 13.16 -19.34
N ARG A 437 -20.19 12.53 -18.36
CA ARG A 437 -19.67 12.32 -16.98
C ARG A 437 -18.21 11.86 -16.98
N ARG A 438 -17.29 12.79 -17.25
CA ARG A 438 -15.86 12.57 -17.32
C ARG A 438 -15.25 12.93 -15.98
N LEU A 439 -14.62 11.95 -15.35
CA LEU A 439 -13.88 12.11 -14.10
C LEU A 439 -12.39 12.19 -14.41
N SER A 440 -11.76 13.28 -14.02
CA SER A 440 -10.30 13.45 -14.07
C SER A 440 -9.68 13.02 -12.76
N VAL A 441 -8.91 11.94 -12.78
CA VAL A 441 -8.19 11.38 -11.62
C VAL A 441 -6.75 11.85 -11.67
N TYR A 442 -6.32 12.60 -10.67
CA TYR A 442 -4.94 13.07 -10.53
C TYR A 442 -4.19 12.22 -9.52
N LEU A 443 -3.03 11.71 -9.92
CA LEU A 443 -2.22 10.80 -9.11
C LEU A 443 -0.83 11.39 -8.86
N ILE A 444 -0.27 11.02 -7.70
CA ILE A 444 1.12 11.32 -7.31
C ILE A 444 1.70 10.09 -6.61
N SER A 445 2.91 9.73 -7.02
CA SER A 445 3.74 8.72 -6.37
C SER A 445 4.84 9.38 -5.53
N GLN A 446 5.59 8.57 -4.78
CA GLN A 446 6.70 9.01 -3.95
C GLN A 446 7.96 8.22 -4.33
N ASN A 447 9.12 8.86 -4.40
CA ASN A 447 10.38 8.15 -4.66
C ASN A 447 10.99 7.60 -3.36
N SER A 448 12.11 6.88 -3.48
CA SER A 448 12.85 6.30 -2.35
C SER A 448 13.37 7.33 -1.34
N SER A 449 13.62 8.55 -1.80
CA SER A 449 14.04 9.67 -0.94
C SER A 449 12.87 10.37 -0.24
N GLY A 450 11.64 9.88 -0.41
CA GLY A 450 10.46 10.47 0.19
C GLY A 450 9.90 11.69 -0.56
N HIS A 451 10.43 12.06 -1.74
CA HIS A 451 9.93 13.19 -2.53
C HIS A 451 8.80 12.77 -3.47
N LEU A 452 7.91 13.72 -3.76
CA LEU A 452 6.80 13.51 -4.69
C LEU A 452 7.32 13.46 -6.12
N VAL A 453 6.78 12.53 -6.89
CA VAL A 453 7.12 12.31 -8.30
C VAL A 453 5.88 11.92 -9.10
N THR A 454 5.95 12.06 -10.42
CA THR A 454 4.89 11.61 -11.33
C THR A 454 4.71 10.09 -11.27
N THR A 455 3.47 9.64 -11.46
CA THR A 455 3.13 8.22 -11.39
C THR A 455 3.49 7.53 -12.71
N ASN A 456 4.05 6.32 -12.64
CA ASN A 456 4.41 5.50 -13.79
C ASN A 456 3.16 5.13 -14.62
N ALA A 457 3.32 5.04 -15.94
CA ALA A 457 2.26 4.67 -16.87
C ALA A 457 1.59 3.33 -16.55
N THR A 458 2.36 2.33 -16.11
CA THR A 458 1.88 1.02 -15.70
C THR A 458 0.95 1.10 -14.49
N VAL A 459 1.34 1.85 -13.46
CA VAL A 459 0.52 2.04 -12.26
C VAL A 459 -0.78 2.78 -12.60
N LYS A 460 -0.73 3.80 -13.48
CA LYS A 460 -1.93 4.48 -13.99
C LYS A 460 -2.88 3.52 -14.70
N HIS A 461 -2.33 2.63 -15.54
CA HIS A 461 -3.13 1.60 -16.22
C HIS A 461 -3.79 0.66 -15.21
N ASN A 462 -3.05 0.20 -14.20
CA ASN A 462 -3.57 -0.67 -13.14
C ASN A 462 -4.68 0.03 -12.34
N VAL A 463 -4.51 1.30 -11.97
CA VAL A 463 -5.55 2.11 -11.31
C VAL A 463 -6.79 2.22 -12.18
N LYS A 464 -6.64 2.48 -13.47
CA LYS A 464 -7.78 2.55 -14.41
C LYS A 464 -8.55 1.22 -14.48
N THR A 465 -7.83 0.12 -14.59
CA THR A 465 -8.41 -1.23 -14.60
C THR A 465 -9.13 -1.54 -13.30
N TRP A 466 -8.53 -1.18 -12.15
CA TRP A 466 -9.12 -1.35 -10.82
C TRP A 466 -10.41 -0.54 -10.64
N LEU A 467 -10.39 0.74 -10.98
CA LEU A 467 -11.56 1.62 -10.87
C LEU A 467 -12.69 1.20 -11.81
N ASN A 468 -12.37 0.69 -13.00
CA ASN A 468 -13.38 0.24 -13.95
C ASN A 468 -14.27 -0.90 -13.43
N LYS A 469 -13.81 -1.68 -12.45
CA LYS A 469 -14.60 -2.76 -11.81
C LYS A 469 -15.71 -2.22 -10.90
N ASN A 470 -15.51 -1.04 -10.31
CA ASN A 470 -16.36 -0.51 -9.25
C ASN A 470 -17.01 0.84 -9.60
N LYS A 471 -16.75 1.38 -10.79
CA LYS A 471 -17.30 2.66 -11.26
C LYS A 471 -18.79 2.58 -11.59
N MET A 472 -19.45 3.71 -11.59
CA MET A 472 -20.79 3.83 -12.15
C MET A 472 -20.77 3.59 -13.68
N LEU A 473 -21.85 3.01 -14.23
CA LEU A 473 -21.93 2.60 -15.62
C LEU A 473 -21.63 3.75 -16.61
N ASN A 474 -22.09 4.95 -16.30
CA ASN A 474 -21.97 6.12 -17.18
C ASN A 474 -20.70 6.96 -16.93
N ASP A 475 -19.86 6.61 -15.97
CA ASP A 475 -18.67 7.39 -15.65
C ASP A 475 -17.52 7.00 -16.58
N ASN A 476 -16.87 7.99 -17.16
CA ASN A 476 -15.63 7.83 -17.92
C ASN A 476 -14.46 8.38 -17.11
N ILE A 477 -13.39 7.58 -16.97
CA ILE A 477 -12.25 7.88 -16.09
C ILE A 477 -11.02 8.17 -16.94
N ASP A 478 -10.48 9.38 -16.80
CA ASP A 478 -9.19 9.78 -17.36
C ASP A 478 -8.19 10.01 -16.22
N ILE A 479 -6.97 9.47 -16.38
CA ILE A 479 -5.94 9.51 -15.34
C ILE A 479 -4.79 10.42 -15.78
N TYR A 480 -4.46 11.38 -14.92
CA TYR A 480 -3.43 12.39 -15.13
C TYR A 480 -2.45 12.41 -13.94
N ASP A 481 -1.27 12.99 -14.16
CA ASP A 481 -0.38 13.37 -13.04
C ASP A 481 -0.81 14.70 -12.45
N ALA A 482 -0.81 14.83 -11.13
CA ALA A 482 -0.94 16.13 -10.50
C ALA A 482 0.38 16.92 -10.66
N LYS A 483 0.27 18.24 -10.72
CA LYS A 483 1.42 19.14 -10.82
C LYS A 483 2.04 19.34 -9.44
N ILE A 484 3.33 19.10 -9.32
CA ILE A 484 4.09 19.33 -8.08
C ILE A 484 4.64 20.74 -8.13
N VAL A 485 4.37 21.54 -7.09
CA VAL A 485 4.92 22.88 -6.90
C VAL A 485 5.78 22.87 -5.65
N ASN A 486 7.08 23.01 -5.83
CA ASN A 486 8.01 23.08 -4.71
C ASN A 486 8.00 24.48 -4.11
N ILE A 487 7.65 24.57 -2.82
CA ILE A 487 7.60 25.82 -2.08
C ILE A 487 8.69 25.88 -1.02
N GLY A 488 9.13 27.08 -0.72
CA GLY A 488 9.97 27.40 0.41
C GLY A 488 9.47 28.68 1.07
N PHE A 489 9.98 29.00 2.24
CA PHE A 489 9.66 30.26 2.91
C PHE A 489 10.83 30.75 3.76
N ASP A 490 10.99 32.07 3.80
CA ASP A 490 11.89 32.75 4.71
C ASP A 490 11.08 33.29 5.88
N TYR A 491 11.58 33.16 7.11
CA TYR A 491 10.94 33.64 8.31
C TYR A 491 11.89 34.49 9.18
N GLU A 492 11.32 35.47 9.87
CA GLU A 492 12.04 36.35 10.81
C GLU A 492 11.40 36.25 12.20
N ILE A 493 12.22 35.99 13.22
CA ILE A 493 11.76 35.83 14.61
C ILE A 493 12.46 36.81 15.56
N ILE A 494 11.75 37.24 16.59
CA ILE A 494 12.30 37.92 17.75
C ILE A 494 12.59 36.86 18.80
N VAL A 495 13.87 36.80 19.23
CA VAL A 495 14.33 35.82 20.23
C VAL A 495 14.43 36.49 21.59
N HIS A 496 14.05 35.78 22.65
CA HIS A 496 14.17 36.29 24.01
C HIS A 496 15.63 36.59 24.36
N PRO A 497 15.96 37.75 24.98
CA PRO A 497 17.35 38.16 25.22
C PRO A 497 18.21 37.23 26.04
N THR A 498 17.59 36.30 26.80
CA THR A 498 18.30 35.31 27.65
C THR A 498 18.64 34.00 26.91
N LYS A 499 18.19 33.84 25.66
CA LYS A 499 18.40 32.62 24.88
C LYS A 499 19.39 32.85 23.75
N ASP A 500 20.12 31.81 23.36
CA ASP A 500 20.98 31.85 22.20
C ASP A 500 20.15 31.80 20.89
N LYS A 501 20.35 32.80 20.05
CA LYS A 501 19.67 32.94 18.75
C LYS A 501 19.84 31.71 17.85
N ILE A 502 21.03 31.10 17.84
CA ILE A 502 21.35 29.96 16.97
C ILE A 502 20.63 28.71 17.48
N GLU A 503 20.61 28.49 18.78
CA GLU A 503 19.92 27.36 19.40
C GLU A 503 18.39 27.42 19.16
N VAL A 504 17.81 28.61 19.33
CA VAL A 504 16.38 28.85 19.06
C VAL A 504 16.06 28.63 17.58
N LEU A 505 16.88 29.16 16.65
CA LEU A 505 16.69 28.91 15.20
C LEU A 505 16.76 27.43 14.84
N ASN A 506 17.69 26.68 15.40
CA ASN A 506 17.78 25.23 15.19
C ASN A 506 16.56 24.49 15.72
N SER A 507 16.05 24.89 16.88
CA SER A 507 14.83 24.34 17.48
C SER A 507 13.59 24.63 16.63
N VAL A 508 13.48 25.84 16.11
CA VAL A 508 12.41 26.24 15.17
C VAL A 508 12.48 25.42 13.89
N ASN A 509 13.66 25.33 13.25
CA ASN A 509 13.82 24.53 12.04
C ASN A 509 13.48 23.06 12.25
N LYS A 510 13.90 22.46 13.36
CA LYS A 510 13.56 21.09 13.73
C LYS A 510 12.05 20.92 13.91
N ARG A 511 11.39 21.86 14.56
CA ARG A 511 9.94 21.83 14.76
C ARG A 511 9.17 21.99 13.46
N LEU A 512 9.59 22.91 12.58
CA LEU A 512 9.03 23.07 11.24
C LEU A 512 9.20 21.81 10.38
N GLN A 513 10.38 21.18 10.46
CA GLN A 513 10.62 19.91 9.76
C GLN A 513 9.68 18.81 10.25
N GLN A 514 9.46 18.70 11.55
CA GLN A 514 8.52 17.71 12.11
C GLN A 514 7.09 17.93 11.64
N GLU A 515 6.61 19.16 11.65
CA GLU A 515 5.23 19.50 11.27
C GLU A 515 4.99 19.34 9.78
N PHE A 516 5.90 19.83 8.93
CA PHE A 516 5.74 19.80 7.47
C PHE A 516 6.39 18.60 6.79
N SER A 517 6.87 17.59 7.54
CA SER A 517 7.39 16.33 6.98
C SER A 517 6.30 15.52 6.29
N ASN A 518 5.07 15.61 6.75
CA ASN A 518 3.93 14.99 6.11
C ASN A 518 3.64 15.68 4.77
N LYS A 519 3.50 14.85 3.71
CA LYS A 519 3.19 15.37 2.38
C LYS A 519 1.75 15.87 2.32
N MET A 520 1.58 17.05 1.77
CA MET A 520 0.26 17.68 1.58
C MET A 520 -0.60 16.87 0.60
N TYR A 521 -1.90 17.08 0.68
CA TYR A 521 -2.86 16.50 -0.27
C TYR A 521 -2.94 17.34 -1.56
N ILE A 522 -3.43 16.74 -2.63
CA ILE A 522 -3.65 17.44 -3.90
C ILE A 522 -4.81 18.44 -3.69
N GLY A 523 -4.58 19.69 -4.03
CA GLY A 523 -5.55 20.77 -3.83
C GLY A 523 -5.62 21.34 -2.40
N GLU A 524 -4.75 20.88 -1.50
CA GLU A 524 -4.66 21.39 -0.13
C GLU A 524 -3.98 22.76 -0.11
N PRO A 525 -4.60 23.80 0.48
CA PRO A 525 -3.98 25.11 0.61
C PRO A 525 -2.87 25.11 1.64
N PHE A 526 -1.81 25.89 1.38
CA PHE A 526 -0.73 26.09 2.33
C PHE A 526 -0.98 27.34 3.18
N TYR A 527 -1.24 27.13 4.47
CA TYR A 527 -1.57 28.22 5.40
C TYR A 527 -0.31 28.83 6.04
N MET A 528 -0.07 30.13 5.79
CA MET A 528 0.98 30.88 6.47
C MET A 528 0.74 30.97 7.97
N THR A 529 -0.52 31.05 8.39
CA THR A 529 -0.92 31.08 9.80
C THR A 529 -0.46 29.85 10.57
N ASN A 530 -0.41 28.66 9.92
CA ASN A 530 0.15 27.47 10.53
C ASN A 530 1.65 27.61 10.79
N VAL A 531 2.39 28.25 9.87
CA VAL A 531 3.82 28.49 10.05
C VAL A 531 4.05 29.39 11.25
N PHE A 532 3.31 30.52 11.36
CA PHE A 532 3.35 31.41 12.54
C PHE A 532 3.05 30.65 13.84
N ASN A 533 1.99 29.84 13.86
CA ASN A 533 1.59 29.09 15.05
C ASN A 533 2.64 28.06 15.48
N VAL A 534 3.31 27.41 14.53
CA VAL A 534 4.35 26.41 14.83
C VAL A 534 5.60 27.07 15.38
N ILE A 535 6.00 28.23 14.81
CA ILE A 535 7.19 28.97 15.24
C ILE A 535 6.96 29.56 16.64
N ASN A 536 5.82 30.22 16.88
CA ASN A 536 5.53 30.90 18.15
C ASN A 536 5.33 29.96 19.35
N LYS A 537 5.19 28.62 19.09
CA LYS A 537 5.14 27.59 20.14
C LYS A 537 6.52 27.11 20.60
N VAL A 538 7.60 27.55 19.95
CA VAL A 538 8.95 27.12 20.30
C VAL A 538 9.47 27.99 21.48
N ASP A 539 10.02 27.31 22.49
CA ASP A 539 10.59 28.02 23.64
C ASP A 539 11.75 28.93 23.22
N GLY A 540 11.71 30.19 23.70
CA GLY A 540 12.68 31.23 23.36
C GLY A 540 12.28 32.12 22.19
N VAL A 541 11.21 31.82 21.46
CA VAL A 541 10.61 32.73 20.46
C VAL A 541 9.63 33.66 21.17
N VAL A 542 9.83 34.95 21.01
CA VAL A 542 8.92 36.02 21.53
C VAL A 542 7.79 36.23 20.52
N ASP A 543 8.15 36.41 19.25
CA ASP A 543 7.17 36.61 18.18
C ASP A 543 7.81 36.35 16.81
N THR A 544 6.96 36.04 15.82
CA THR A 544 7.35 35.90 14.42
C THR A 544 6.92 37.14 13.64
N THR A 545 7.87 37.92 13.18
CA THR A 545 7.61 39.22 12.52
C THR A 545 7.17 39.05 11.07
N LYS A 546 7.74 38.07 10.36
CA LYS A 546 7.50 37.91 8.92
C LYS A 546 7.65 36.45 8.47
N VAL A 547 6.78 36.01 7.55
CA VAL A 547 6.91 34.78 6.80
C VAL A 547 6.66 35.10 5.33
N THR A 548 7.67 34.86 4.49
CA THR A 548 7.59 35.16 3.05
C THR A 548 7.73 33.87 2.25
N PRO A 549 6.66 33.34 1.62
CA PRO A 549 6.72 32.16 0.80
C PRO A 549 7.30 32.48 -0.59
N TYR A 550 7.98 31.50 -1.18
CA TYR A 550 8.48 31.56 -2.55
C TYR A 550 8.42 30.18 -3.23
N ILE A 551 8.46 30.17 -4.55
CA ILE A 551 8.48 28.93 -5.35
C ILE A 551 9.92 28.59 -5.72
N LYS A 552 10.29 27.33 -5.50
CA LYS A 552 11.59 26.78 -5.92
C LYS A 552 11.51 26.21 -7.33
N GLN A 553 12.46 26.57 -8.16
CA GLN A 553 12.61 26.10 -9.53
C GLN A 553 14.08 25.76 -9.80
N GLY A 554 14.34 24.85 -10.72
CA GLY A 554 15.70 24.42 -11.11
C GLY A 554 15.81 22.92 -11.30
N ASN A 555 17.01 22.43 -11.64
CA ASN A 555 17.25 21.03 -12.01
C ASN A 555 16.89 19.99 -10.92
N SER A 556 16.87 20.42 -9.65
CA SER A 556 16.54 19.53 -8.52
C SER A 556 15.08 19.64 -8.07
N TYR A 557 14.27 20.50 -8.68
CA TYR A 557 12.88 20.79 -8.34
C TYR A 557 11.95 20.48 -9.49
N ALA A 558 10.64 20.41 -9.23
CA ALA A 558 9.66 20.20 -10.27
C ALA A 558 9.58 21.40 -11.22
N SER A 559 9.37 21.14 -12.51
CA SER A 559 9.37 22.15 -13.58
C SER A 559 8.05 22.90 -13.73
N ALA A 560 7.12 22.81 -12.76
CA ALA A 560 5.82 23.48 -12.87
C ALA A 560 5.99 25.00 -12.83
N ALA A 561 5.74 25.65 -13.96
CA ALA A 561 5.71 27.11 -14.04
C ALA A 561 4.38 27.63 -13.49
N VAL A 562 4.41 28.15 -12.25
CA VAL A 562 3.27 28.75 -11.59
C VAL A 562 3.73 30.05 -10.90
N SER A 563 2.91 31.09 -10.93
CA SER A 563 3.20 32.33 -10.21
C SER A 563 2.62 32.27 -8.80
N ILE A 564 3.44 32.62 -7.81
CA ILE A 564 3.00 32.68 -6.40
C ILE A 564 1.89 33.73 -6.19
N GLU A 565 1.95 34.83 -6.93
CA GLU A 565 0.96 35.91 -6.85
C GLU A 565 -0.44 35.44 -7.25
N GLN A 566 -0.53 34.50 -8.21
CA GLN A 566 -1.81 33.92 -8.62
C GLN A 566 -2.37 32.92 -7.62
N MET A 567 -1.53 32.35 -6.78
CA MET A 567 -1.91 31.39 -5.75
C MET A 567 -2.19 32.02 -4.39
N LYS A 568 -1.71 33.23 -4.18
CA LYS A 568 -1.86 33.94 -2.90
C LYS A 568 -3.30 34.37 -2.71
N SER A 569 -3.85 34.14 -1.51
CA SER A 569 -5.16 34.67 -1.14
C SER A 569 -5.15 36.19 -1.09
N MET A 570 -6.32 36.83 -1.22
CA MET A 570 -6.46 38.30 -1.15
C MET A 570 -5.87 38.84 0.14
N ASP A 571 -6.03 38.14 1.26
CA ASP A 571 -5.55 38.54 2.58
C ASP A 571 -4.07 38.16 2.81
N GLY A 572 -3.45 37.41 1.88
CA GLY A 572 -2.08 36.94 2.02
C GLY A 572 -1.87 35.85 3.09
N THR A 573 -2.95 35.29 3.66
CA THR A 573 -2.90 34.33 4.78
C THR A 573 -2.60 32.90 4.36
N TYR A 574 -2.90 32.56 3.11
CA TYR A 574 -2.62 31.22 2.56
C TYR A 574 -2.32 31.25 1.07
N LEU A 575 -1.67 30.19 0.59
CA LEU A 575 -1.53 29.88 -0.84
C LEU A 575 -2.60 28.88 -1.23
N GLN A 576 -3.44 29.23 -2.19
CA GLN A 576 -4.46 28.34 -2.70
C GLN A 576 -3.87 27.40 -3.77
N ALA A 577 -3.96 26.10 -3.55
CA ALA A 577 -3.62 25.11 -4.56
C ALA A 577 -4.83 24.87 -5.48
N PRO A 578 -4.67 24.94 -6.81
CA PRO A 578 -5.64 24.36 -7.74
C PRO A 578 -5.83 22.87 -7.45
N ARG A 579 -7.00 22.33 -7.76
CA ARG A 579 -7.36 20.92 -7.45
C ARG A 579 -6.50 19.86 -8.11
N ASN A 580 -5.64 20.23 -9.04
CA ASN A 580 -4.68 19.38 -9.75
C ASN A 580 -3.22 19.68 -9.36
N VAL A 581 -3.00 20.45 -8.31
CA VAL A 581 -1.67 20.88 -7.82
C VAL A 581 -1.46 20.35 -6.40
N VAL A 582 -0.24 19.97 -6.08
CA VAL A 582 0.21 19.62 -4.74
C VAL A 582 1.42 20.47 -4.39
N PHE A 583 1.45 21.01 -3.17
CA PHE A 583 2.63 21.69 -2.65
C PHE A 583 3.58 20.70 -1.99
N GLU A 584 4.88 20.95 -2.11
CA GLU A 584 5.93 20.17 -1.48
C GLU A 584 7.06 21.07 -1.00
N ILE A 585 7.50 20.90 0.24
CA ILE A 585 8.80 21.39 0.72
C ILE A 585 9.77 20.23 0.52
N LYS A 586 10.69 20.37 -0.44
CA LYS A 586 11.53 19.24 -0.88
C LYS A 586 12.75 19.05 0.01
N TYR A 587 13.47 20.13 0.29
CA TYR A 587 14.70 20.12 1.08
C TYR A 587 14.60 21.11 2.24
N PHE A 588 14.20 20.65 3.40
CA PHE A 588 13.93 21.53 4.57
C PHE A 588 15.09 22.46 4.89
N ASN A 589 16.34 21.99 4.82
CA ASN A 589 17.52 22.79 5.16
C ASN A 589 17.84 23.91 4.16
N SER A 590 17.37 23.82 2.91
CA SER A 590 17.60 24.81 1.86
C SER A 590 16.37 25.64 1.51
N ASP A 591 15.19 25.08 1.76
CA ASP A 591 13.91 25.68 1.36
C ASP A 591 13.25 26.46 2.48
N ILE A 592 13.73 26.28 3.72
CA ILE A 592 13.32 27.07 4.89
C ILE A 592 14.54 27.83 5.41
N LYS A 593 14.45 29.14 5.49
CA LYS A 593 15.52 29.99 6.01
C LYS A 593 14.98 30.89 7.11
N GLY A 594 15.62 30.83 8.28
CA GLY A 594 15.26 31.66 9.44
C GLY A 594 16.29 32.74 9.72
N THR A 595 15.83 33.91 10.12
CA THR A 595 16.65 34.98 10.66
C THR A 595 16.13 35.37 12.05
N ALA A 596 17.06 35.53 13.00
CA ALA A 596 16.74 35.97 14.37
C ALA A 596 17.18 37.42 14.56
N VAL A 597 16.23 38.25 14.87
CA VAL A 597 16.42 39.66 15.17
C VAL A 597 16.63 39.92 16.66
#